data_e75c83dd411c6ba46a195684d21c8744
#
_entry.id   e75c83dd411c6ba46a195684d21c8744
#
_cell.length_a   1.000
_cell.length_b   1.000
_cell.length_c   1.000
_cell.angle_alpha   90.00
_cell.angle_beta   90.00
_cell.angle_gamma   90.00
#
_symmetry.space_group_name_H-M   'P 1'
#
loop_
_entity.id
_entity.type
_entity.pdbx_description
1 polymer ?
#
loop_
_entity_poly.entity_id
_entity_poly.type
_entity_poly.pdbx_seq_one_letter_code
_entity_poly.pdbx_strand_id
1 'polypeptide(L)'
;MADNAAADWKKTACILCGSNCGVLVQLGGQEGREIVRVRGDKEHPGTKGYTCNKALQLNYYQSAKGRLTSPLRRREDGNFEEVDWDTAIAEISQKLIAIRDELGGDKIVYYGGGGQGNHLGGGYSPPLRRAIGSRYRGNALAQEKTGLSWVFDRMVGGFYHGDFEHCETALLVGKNPWQSNGFPRARVVLRQLAKDPKRKLIVIDPRVTETVELADIHLRVQPGRDAWLLAAILGQLVQSDLIDHDWLAAHAQGHEAVIEALAEIPVAEYAAFAGIAMAHVEEVANILGSTSSLSVLEDLGIEMAPNSTVNSYHCVLLFLLTGNFAKAGAVNLPAQLVTIFSPDKISETRDERGHETGYKTTPVTQSRIIS
;
A
#
# COMPACT_ATOMS: atom_id res chain seq x y z
N MET A 1 -22.39 18.35 40.33
CA MET A 1 -22.87 17.03 39.87
C MET A 1 -23.11 17.16 38.38
N ALA A 2 -22.17 16.74 37.58
CA ALA A 2 -22.24 16.88 36.12
C ALA A 2 -23.20 15.81 35.59
N ASP A 3 -24.21 16.29 34.88
CA ASP A 3 -25.23 15.53 34.18
C ASP A 3 -24.60 14.40 33.36
N ASN A 4 -24.93 13.19 33.77
CA ASN A 4 -24.51 11.96 33.05
C ASN A 4 -25.52 11.69 31.92
N ALA A 5 -25.79 12.72 31.11
CA ALA A 5 -26.52 12.53 29.86
C ALA A 5 -25.67 11.52 29.03
N ALA A 6 -26.29 10.43 28.62
CA ALA A 6 -25.66 9.37 27.84
C ALA A 6 -24.91 10.01 26.66
N ALA A 7 -23.59 10.00 26.72
CA ALA A 7 -22.74 10.72 25.79
C ALA A 7 -23.11 10.28 24.38
N ASP A 8 -23.60 11.20 23.54
CA ASP A 8 -24.02 10.93 22.16
C ASP A 8 -22.81 10.65 21.31
N TRP A 9 -22.54 9.36 21.07
CA TRP A 9 -21.46 8.88 20.24
C TRP A 9 -21.88 8.81 18.78
N LYS A 10 -21.16 9.49 17.92
CA LYS A 10 -21.38 9.48 16.47
C LYS A 10 -20.44 8.48 15.79
N LYS A 11 -20.98 7.64 14.92
CA LYS A 11 -20.20 6.72 14.07
C LYS A 11 -19.53 7.49 12.95
N THR A 12 -18.25 7.19 12.71
CA THR A 12 -17.47 7.72 11.58
C THR A 12 -16.30 6.80 11.27
N ALA A 13 -15.49 7.15 10.27
CA ALA A 13 -14.27 6.45 9.91
C ALA A 13 -13.03 7.32 10.19
N CYS A 14 -11.95 6.68 10.59
CA CYS A 14 -10.66 7.32 10.70
C CYS A 14 -10.10 7.64 9.32
N ILE A 15 -9.62 8.87 9.13
CA ILE A 15 -9.11 9.38 7.84
C ILE A 15 -7.58 9.28 7.68
N LEU A 16 -6.85 8.75 8.67
CA LEU A 16 -5.39 8.89 8.72
C LEU A 16 -4.62 7.87 7.87
N CYS A 17 -5.26 6.78 7.43
CA CYS A 17 -4.66 5.81 6.52
C CYS A 17 -5.72 4.99 5.79
N GLY A 18 -5.32 4.20 4.80
CA GLY A 18 -6.20 3.37 3.98
C GLY A 18 -6.98 2.28 4.72
N SER A 19 -6.66 1.99 5.99
CA SER A 19 -7.45 1.04 6.80
C SER A 19 -8.83 1.56 7.19
N ASN A 20 -9.09 2.87 7.12
CA ASN A 20 -10.37 3.53 7.40
C ASN A 20 -11.12 2.94 8.61
N CYS A 21 -10.41 2.72 9.73
CA CYS A 21 -10.98 2.08 10.91
C CYS A 21 -12.27 2.76 11.37
N GLY A 22 -13.30 1.98 11.66
CA GLY A 22 -14.53 2.47 12.25
C GLY A 22 -14.28 3.02 13.65
N VAL A 23 -14.67 4.25 13.88
CA VAL A 23 -14.54 4.93 15.17
C VAL A 23 -15.85 5.57 15.60
N LEU A 24 -16.01 5.65 16.91
CA LEU A 24 -17.04 6.46 17.55
C LEU A 24 -16.37 7.73 18.07
N VAL A 25 -16.96 8.88 17.76
CA VAL A 25 -16.52 10.17 18.26
C VAL A 25 -17.60 10.80 19.15
N GLN A 26 -17.17 11.44 20.20
CA GLN A 26 -18.02 12.30 21.01
C GLN A 26 -17.71 13.74 20.66
N LEU A 27 -18.76 14.48 20.31
CA LEU A 27 -18.67 15.90 19.98
C LEU A 27 -18.89 16.77 21.21
N GLY A 28 -18.24 17.92 21.23
CA GLY A 28 -18.34 18.91 22.29
C GLY A 28 -17.81 20.26 21.82
N GLY A 29 -17.32 21.09 22.74
CA GLY A 29 -16.91 22.46 22.46
C GLY A 29 -18.09 23.43 22.36
N GLN A 30 -17.80 24.70 22.12
CA GLN A 30 -18.77 25.77 22.17
C GLN A 30 -19.91 25.65 21.14
N GLU A 31 -19.62 25.02 19.97
CA GLU A 31 -20.59 24.81 18.88
C GLU A 31 -20.88 23.31 18.64
N GLY A 32 -20.46 22.43 19.54
CA GLY A 32 -20.61 21.00 19.34
C GLY A 32 -19.81 20.42 18.15
N ARG A 33 -18.79 21.15 17.68
CA ARG A 33 -18.00 20.79 16.47
C ARG A 33 -16.62 20.22 16.79
N GLU A 34 -16.26 20.12 18.06
CA GLU A 34 -14.97 19.60 18.49
C GLU A 34 -15.08 18.11 18.81
N ILE A 35 -14.10 17.34 18.37
CA ILE A 35 -13.97 15.96 18.80
C ILE A 35 -13.32 15.95 20.18
N VAL A 36 -14.09 15.58 21.21
CA VAL A 36 -13.58 15.53 22.60
C VAL A 36 -13.10 14.13 23.00
N ARG A 37 -13.69 13.08 22.45
CA ARG A 37 -13.27 11.69 22.67
C ARG A 37 -13.37 10.86 21.39
N VAL A 38 -12.50 9.85 21.28
CA VAL A 38 -12.49 8.87 20.19
C VAL A 38 -12.34 7.47 20.78
N ARG A 39 -13.07 6.51 20.25
CA ARG A 39 -12.87 5.08 20.52
C ARG A 39 -13.18 4.25 19.27
N GLY A 40 -12.70 3.01 19.24
CA GLY A 40 -13.05 2.08 18.14
C GLY A 40 -14.54 1.70 18.18
N ASP A 41 -15.14 1.59 16.99
CA ASP A 41 -16.52 1.11 16.84
C ASP A 41 -16.53 -0.43 16.81
N LYS A 42 -17.09 -1.05 17.84
CA LYS A 42 -17.16 -2.52 17.96
C LYS A 42 -18.08 -3.16 16.93
N GLU A 43 -19.02 -2.41 16.38
CA GLU A 43 -19.97 -2.88 15.38
C GLU A 43 -19.42 -2.72 13.94
N HIS A 44 -18.28 -2.04 13.77
CA HIS A 44 -17.66 -1.91 12.44
C HIS A 44 -17.17 -3.28 11.95
N PRO A 45 -17.65 -3.76 10.78
CA PRO A 45 -17.41 -5.13 10.33
C PRO A 45 -15.93 -5.48 10.14
N GLY A 46 -15.14 -4.55 9.58
CA GLY A 46 -13.73 -4.80 9.27
C GLY A 46 -12.80 -4.63 10.48
N THR A 47 -13.07 -3.67 11.37
CA THR A 47 -12.14 -3.36 12.46
C THR A 47 -12.61 -3.80 13.84
N LYS A 48 -13.91 -4.13 14.02
CA LYS A 48 -14.48 -4.78 15.22
C LYS A 48 -14.01 -4.11 16.53
N GLY A 49 -13.99 -2.78 16.55
CA GLY A 49 -13.54 -1.98 17.70
C GLY A 49 -12.03 -1.73 17.78
N TYR A 50 -11.24 -2.32 16.91
CA TYR A 50 -9.79 -2.02 16.83
C TYR A 50 -9.55 -0.64 16.24
N THR A 51 -8.63 0.09 16.84
CA THR A 51 -8.03 1.30 16.26
C THR A 51 -6.62 1.48 16.78
N CYS A 52 -5.78 2.13 16.01
CA CYS A 52 -4.41 2.42 16.42
C CYS A 52 -4.30 3.73 17.20
N ASN A 53 -3.13 3.98 17.80
CA ASN A 53 -2.89 5.18 18.58
C ASN A 53 -3.11 6.48 17.79
N LYS A 54 -2.86 6.48 16.47
CA LYS A 54 -3.09 7.67 15.62
C LYS A 54 -4.54 8.07 15.59
N ALA A 55 -5.46 7.12 15.42
CA ALA A 55 -6.90 7.39 15.41
C ALA A 55 -7.39 7.92 16.75
N LEU A 56 -6.84 7.44 17.86
CA LEU A 56 -7.20 7.93 19.21
C LEU A 56 -6.79 9.39 19.45
N GLN A 57 -5.93 9.94 18.60
CA GLN A 57 -5.47 11.34 18.67
C GLN A 57 -6.16 12.26 17.64
N LEU A 58 -7.29 11.83 17.03
CA LEU A 58 -8.01 12.65 16.06
C LEU A 58 -8.50 13.99 16.65
N ASN A 59 -8.86 14.02 17.93
CA ASN A 59 -9.21 15.25 18.64
C ASN A 59 -8.05 16.25 18.65
N TYR A 60 -6.84 15.80 18.98
CA TYR A 60 -5.66 16.64 18.93
C TYR A 60 -5.35 17.11 17.50
N TYR A 61 -5.45 16.20 16.51
CA TYR A 61 -5.23 16.52 15.09
C TYR A 61 -6.20 17.59 14.58
N GLN A 62 -7.48 17.53 15.00
CA GLN A 62 -8.49 18.51 14.61
C GLN A 62 -8.28 19.86 15.29
N SER A 63 -7.99 19.88 16.59
CA SER A 63 -8.06 21.08 17.44
C SER A 63 -6.69 21.53 17.94
N ALA A 64 -5.59 21.10 17.29
CA ALA A 64 -4.24 21.50 17.68
C ALA A 64 -4.06 23.02 17.66
N LYS A 65 -3.38 23.53 18.67
CA LYS A 65 -2.98 24.95 18.69
C LYS A 65 -2.12 25.28 17.46
N GLY A 66 -2.43 26.38 16.79
CA GLY A 66 -1.74 26.78 15.56
C GLY A 66 -2.24 26.08 14.29
N ARG A 67 -3.35 25.33 14.35
CA ARG A 67 -4.00 24.85 13.15
C ARG A 67 -4.50 26.02 12.32
N LEU A 68 -4.14 26.03 11.03
CA LEU A 68 -4.60 27.05 10.10
C LEU A 68 -6.11 26.89 9.86
N THR A 69 -6.85 27.98 10.01
CA THR A 69 -8.30 28.06 9.82
C THR A 69 -8.69 28.92 8.63
N SER A 70 -7.74 29.69 8.12
CA SER A 70 -7.88 30.58 6.96
C SER A 70 -6.68 30.42 6.03
N PRO A 71 -6.80 30.78 4.74
CA PRO A 71 -5.65 30.94 3.86
C PRO A 71 -4.70 32.03 4.38
N LEU A 72 -3.41 31.82 4.17
CA LEU A 72 -2.37 32.75 4.55
C LEU A 72 -1.66 33.30 3.31
N ARG A 73 -1.57 34.61 3.20
CA ARG A 73 -0.79 35.32 2.18
C ARG A 73 0.53 35.77 2.77
N ARG A 74 1.64 35.45 2.08
CA ARG A 74 2.97 35.93 2.47
C ARG A 74 3.15 37.40 2.06
N ARG A 75 3.55 38.25 3.00
CA ARG A 75 3.86 39.66 2.77
C ARG A 75 5.31 39.82 2.33
N GLU A 76 5.64 41.02 1.86
CA GLU A 76 7.01 41.38 1.45
C GLU A 76 8.03 41.29 2.60
N ASP A 77 7.61 41.57 3.83
CA ASP A 77 8.43 41.45 5.03
C ASP A 77 8.69 39.98 5.44
N GLY A 78 8.13 39.01 4.69
CA GLY A 78 8.25 37.59 4.96
C GLY A 78 7.25 37.01 5.96
N ASN A 79 6.51 37.87 6.65
CA ASN A 79 5.42 37.45 7.55
C ASN A 79 4.18 37.03 6.76
N PHE A 80 3.25 36.38 7.46
CA PHE A 80 1.98 35.93 6.88
C PHE A 80 0.81 36.72 7.44
N GLU A 81 -0.17 36.97 6.60
CA GLU A 81 -1.45 37.57 6.97
C GLU A 81 -2.61 36.65 6.54
N GLU A 82 -3.68 36.63 7.30
CA GLU A 82 -4.89 35.91 6.93
C GLU A 82 -5.61 36.67 5.81
N VAL A 83 -6.12 35.88 4.84
CA VAL A 83 -7.01 36.38 3.78
C VAL A 83 -8.22 35.45 3.68
N ASP A 84 -9.31 35.94 3.10
CA ASP A 84 -10.46 35.10 2.81
C ASP A 84 -10.21 34.16 1.60
N TRP A 85 -11.08 33.17 1.47
CA TRP A 85 -10.94 32.16 0.41
C TRP A 85 -11.12 32.76 -0.99
N ASP A 86 -12.02 33.72 -1.18
CA ASP A 86 -12.27 34.32 -2.48
C ASP A 86 -11.05 35.10 -2.95
N THR A 87 -10.43 35.86 -2.06
CA THR A 87 -9.16 36.57 -2.29
C THR A 87 -8.06 35.61 -2.65
N ALA A 88 -7.87 34.54 -1.85
CA ALA A 88 -6.82 33.54 -2.11
C ALA A 88 -7.00 32.85 -3.47
N ILE A 89 -8.22 32.43 -3.79
CA ILE A 89 -8.54 31.74 -5.04
C ILE A 89 -8.33 32.70 -6.22
N ALA A 90 -8.79 33.95 -6.13
CA ALA A 90 -8.63 34.94 -7.20
C ALA A 90 -7.14 35.23 -7.49
N GLU A 91 -6.35 35.50 -6.47
CA GLU A 91 -4.91 35.78 -6.63
C GLU A 91 -4.14 34.59 -7.21
N ILE A 92 -4.41 33.35 -6.72
CA ILE A 92 -3.78 32.13 -7.23
C ILE A 92 -4.18 31.91 -8.70
N SER A 93 -5.48 32.03 -9.00
CA SER A 93 -5.99 31.82 -10.37
C SER A 93 -5.37 32.82 -11.35
N GLN A 94 -5.29 34.10 -11.00
CA GLN A 94 -4.67 35.13 -11.82
C GLN A 94 -3.20 34.81 -12.13
N LYS A 95 -2.42 34.40 -11.12
CA LYS A 95 -1.02 34.03 -11.30
C LYS A 95 -0.85 32.77 -12.18
N LEU A 96 -1.68 31.75 -11.98
CA LEU A 96 -1.63 30.53 -12.79
C LEU A 96 -2.01 30.83 -14.25
N ILE A 97 -3.04 31.67 -14.48
CA ILE A 97 -3.46 32.10 -15.81
C ILE A 97 -2.33 32.91 -16.51
N ALA A 98 -1.72 33.85 -15.81
CA ALA A 98 -0.63 34.64 -16.35
C ALA A 98 0.55 33.76 -16.80
N ILE A 99 0.99 32.81 -15.95
CA ILE A 99 2.07 31.88 -16.30
C ILE A 99 1.67 31.01 -17.50
N ARG A 100 0.44 30.50 -17.52
CA ARG A 100 -0.08 29.67 -18.62
C ARG A 100 -0.05 30.44 -19.94
N ASP A 101 -0.54 31.66 -19.93
CA ASP A 101 -0.75 32.47 -21.15
C ASP A 101 0.57 33.07 -21.66
N GLU A 102 1.51 33.40 -20.79
CA GLU A 102 2.81 33.96 -21.13
C GLU A 102 3.86 32.88 -21.47
N LEU A 103 3.94 31.83 -20.64
CA LEU A 103 5.04 30.86 -20.67
C LEU A 103 4.61 29.44 -21.09
N GLY A 104 3.32 29.18 -21.12
CA GLY A 104 2.74 27.88 -21.36
C GLY A 104 2.49 27.07 -20.09
N GLY A 105 1.46 26.22 -20.12
CA GLY A 105 1.05 25.40 -18.99
C GLY A 105 2.11 24.41 -18.49
N ASP A 106 3.03 24.02 -19.34
CA ASP A 106 4.14 23.11 -18.98
C ASP A 106 5.21 23.74 -18.06
N LYS A 107 5.10 25.06 -17.79
CA LYS A 107 5.92 25.72 -16.76
C LYS A 107 5.33 25.56 -15.34
N ILE A 108 4.15 24.96 -15.25
CA ILE A 108 3.45 24.68 -13.99
C ILE A 108 3.51 23.19 -13.71
N VAL A 109 4.08 22.80 -12.59
CA VAL A 109 4.11 21.39 -12.13
C VAL A 109 3.12 21.23 -10.99
N TYR A 110 2.22 20.27 -11.12
CA TYR A 110 1.37 19.85 -10.01
C TYR A 110 2.11 18.79 -9.17
N TYR A 111 2.39 19.09 -7.92
CA TYR A 111 2.89 18.13 -6.96
C TYR A 111 1.84 17.90 -5.87
N GLY A 112 1.25 16.72 -5.85
CA GLY A 112 0.22 16.34 -4.88
C GLY A 112 0.62 15.06 -4.15
N GLY A 113 0.56 15.11 -2.84
CA GLY A 113 0.84 13.95 -1.99
C GLY A 113 -0.42 13.19 -1.62
N GLY A 114 -0.24 11.89 -1.38
CA GLY A 114 -1.16 11.06 -0.63
C GLY A 114 -0.64 10.90 0.81
N GLY A 115 -0.92 9.78 1.42
CA GLY A 115 -0.41 9.41 2.75
C GLY A 115 -1.46 9.50 3.84
N GLN A 116 -2.61 10.08 3.56
CA GLN A 116 -3.81 9.99 4.40
C GLN A 116 -4.93 9.32 3.61
N GLY A 117 -5.79 8.56 4.27
CA GLY A 117 -6.91 7.85 3.63
C GLY A 117 -7.98 8.75 3.00
N ASN A 118 -7.88 10.06 3.16
CA ASN A 118 -8.80 11.03 2.56
C ASN A 118 -8.22 11.59 1.25
N HIS A 119 -8.50 10.90 0.15
CA HIS A 119 -8.00 11.28 -1.19
C HIS A 119 -9.01 12.06 -2.03
N LEU A 120 -10.16 12.46 -1.49
CA LEU A 120 -11.20 13.16 -2.26
C LEU A 120 -10.66 14.44 -2.92
N GLY A 121 -9.82 15.21 -2.21
CA GLY A 121 -9.15 16.39 -2.78
C GLY A 121 -8.32 16.10 -4.02
N GLY A 122 -7.75 14.90 -4.15
CA GLY A 122 -6.98 14.46 -5.32
C GLY A 122 -7.81 14.39 -6.60
N GLY A 123 -9.12 14.18 -6.50
CA GLY A 123 -10.03 14.16 -7.64
C GLY A 123 -10.13 15.49 -8.40
N TYR A 124 -9.81 16.60 -7.75
CA TYR A 124 -9.80 17.93 -8.38
C TYR A 124 -8.52 18.22 -9.17
N SER A 125 -7.44 17.48 -8.97
CA SER A 125 -6.18 17.75 -9.64
C SER A 125 -6.19 17.51 -11.17
N PRO A 126 -6.82 16.48 -11.73
CA PRO A 126 -6.88 16.31 -13.18
C PRO A 126 -7.62 17.44 -13.90
N PRO A 127 -8.83 17.87 -13.48
CA PRO A 127 -9.48 19.02 -14.10
C PRO A 127 -8.69 20.32 -13.96
N LEU A 128 -8.07 20.58 -12.80
CA LEU A 128 -7.21 21.75 -12.61
C LEU A 128 -6.02 21.73 -13.58
N ARG A 129 -5.30 20.61 -13.68
CA ARG A 129 -4.17 20.48 -14.62
C ARG A 129 -4.60 20.68 -16.09
N ARG A 130 -5.76 20.13 -16.49
CA ARG A 130 -6.30 20.36 -17.83
C ARG A 130 -6.59 21.85 -18.08
N ALA A 131 -7.19 22.54 -17.10
CA ALA A 131 -7.48 23.98 -17.22
C ALA A 131 -6.21 24.83 -17.33
N ILE A 132 -5.15 24.44 -16.65
CA ILE A 132 -3.85 25.12 -16.71
C ILE A 132 -3.06 24.72 -17.97
N GLY A 133 -3.36 23.57 -18.60
CA GLY A 133 -2.57 23.00 -19.69
C GLY A 133 -1.27 22.34 -19.23
N SER A 134 -1.19 21.93 -17.94
CA SER A 134 -0.02 21.23 -17.41
C SER A 134 -0.10 19.73 -17.58
N ARG A 135 0.94 19.14 -18.18
CA ARG A 135 1.12 17.68 -18.26
C ARG A 135 1.93 17.10 -17.11
N TYR A 136 2.64 17.93 -16.37
CA TYR A 136 3.54 17.46 -15.31
C TYR A 136 2.83 17.24 -13.98
N ARG A 137 3.01 16.03 -13.46
CA ARG A 137 2.51 15.63 -12.15
C ARG A 137 3.57 14.82 -11.42
N GLY A 138 3.80 15.15 -10.15
CA GLY A 138 4.60 14.37 -9.22
C GLY A 138 3.84 14.08 -7.93
N ASN A 139 4.20 13.01 -7.26
CA ASN A 139 3.78 12.69 -5.89
C ASN A 139 4.76 11.72 -5.24
N ALA A 140 4.67 11.52 -3.93
CA ALA A 140 5.52 10.56 -3.22
C ALA A 140 5.32 9.12 -3.72
N LEU A 141 4.09 8.73 -4.06
CA LEU A 141 3.78 7.38 -4.57
C LEU A 141 4.50 7.06 -5.88
N ALA A 142 4.86 8.07 -6.67
CA ALA A 142 5.63 7.86 -7.90
C ALA A 142 7.03 7.29 -7.63
N GLN A 143 7.59 7.49 -6.44
CA GLN A 143 8.85 6.88 -6.03
C GLN A 143 8.65 5.59 -5.24
N GLU A 144 7.62 5.55 -4.41
CA GLU A 144 7.37 4.43 -3.50
C GLU A 144 6.71 3.22 -4.19
N LYS A 145 5.74 3.48 -5.06
CA LYS A 145 4.79 2.46 -5.53
C LYS A 145 4.77 2.23 -7.04
N THR A 146 5.66 2.85 -7.79
CA THR A 146 5.62 2.75 -9.27
C THR A 146 5.93 1.33 -9.74
N GLY A 147 7.00 0.73 -9.24
CA GLY A 147 7.40 -0.63 -9.61
C GLY A 147 6.33 -1.66 -9.23
N LEU A 148 5.85 -1.57 -7.99
CA LEU A 148 4.77 -2.40 -7.47
C LEU A 148 3.49 -2.25 -8.33
N SER A 149 3.03 -1.02 -8.59
CA SER A 149 1.83 -0.79 -9.39
C SER A 149 1.97 -1.35 -10.80
N TRP A 150 3.16 -1.18 -11.40
CA TRP A 150 3.46 -1.70 -12.74
C TRP A 150 3.36 -3.23 -12.80
N VAL A 151 3.89 -3.91 -11.78
CA VAL A 151 3.82 -5.38 -11.67
C VAL A 151 2.39 -5.85 -11.44
N PHE A 152 1.70 -5.27 -10.48
CA PHE A 152 0.35 -5.70 -10.10
C PHE A 152 -0.65 -5.55 -11.23
N ASP A 153 -0.62 -4.42 -11.94
CA ASP A 153 -1.51 -4.19 -13.08
C ASP A 153 -1.30 -5.21 -14.20
N ARG A 154 -0.08 -5.72 -14.39
CA ARG A 154 0.26 -6.68 -15.45
C ARG A 154 0.06 -8.13 -15.06
N MET A 155 0.31 -8.46 -13.80
CA MET A 155 0.27 -9.85 -13.35
C MET A 155 -1.11 -10.25 -12.81
N VAL A 156 -1.74 -9.38 -12.00
CA VAL A 156 -2.99 -9.72 -11.30
C VAL A 156 -4.12 -8.70 -11.55
N GLY A 157 -3.85 -7.65 -12.33
CA GLY A 157 -4.87 -6.68 -12.75
C GLY A 157 -5.21 -5.61 -11.73
N GLY A 158 -4.43 -5.44 -10.68
CA GLY A 158 -4.62 -4.40 -9.67
C GLY A 158 -3.98 -4.68 -8.35
N PHE A 159 -4.13 -3.75 -7.41
CA PHE A 159 -3.63 -3.92 -6.05
C PHE A 159 -4.30 -5.10 -5.36
N TYR A 160 -3.50 -5.97 -4.80
CA TYR A 160 -3.97 -7.11 -4.02
C TYR A 160 -3.92 -6.86 -2.52
N HIS A 161 -4.66 -7.65 -1.76
CA HIS A 161 -4.61 -7.69 -0.30
C HIS A 161 -4.53 -9.12 0.21
N GLY A 162 -3.68 -9.36 1.20
CA GLY A 162 -3.64 -10.63 1.91
C GLY A 162 -4.74 -10.71 2.96
N ASP A 163 -5.36 -11.88 3.11
CA ASP A 163 -6.31 -12.19 4.17
C ASP A 163 -5.59 -12.71 5.42
N PHE A 164 -4.85 -11.81 6.08
CA PHE A 164 -4.03 -12.13 7.26
C PHE A 164 -4.84 -12.62 8.46
N GLU A 165 -6.14 -12.36 8.50
CA GLU A 165 -7.00 -12.82 9.59
C GLU A 165 -7.22 -14.35 9.51
N HIS A 166 -7.24 -14.92 8.30
CA HIS A 166 -7.60 -16.33 8.07
C HIS A 166 -6.49 -17.19 7.41
N CYS A 167 -5.34 -16.60 7.04
CA CYS A 167 -4.26 -17.36 6.42
C CYS A 167 -3.63 -18.38 7.38
N GLU A 168 -3.17 -19.49 6.83
CA GLU A 168 -2.30 -20.43 7.53
C GLU A 168 -0.88 -19.86 7.63
N THR A 169 -0.36 -19.33 6.53
CA THR A 169 0.96 -18.70 6.50
C THR A 169 0.86 -17.22 6.11
N ALA A 170 1.48 -16.36 6.91
CA ALA A 170 1.66 -14.93 6.63
C ALA A 170 3.13 -14.65 6.31
N LEU A 171 3.40 -14.06 5.14
CA LEU A 171 4.72 -13.58 4.74
C LEU A 171 4.74 -12.06 4.67
N LEU A 172 5.59 -11.45 5.47
CA LEU A 172 5.79 -9.99 5.51
C LEU A 172 7.18 -9.64 5.02
N VAL A 173 7.27 -8.79 4.00
CA VAL A 173 8.53 -8.44 3.35
C VAL A 173 8.75 -6.92 3.42
N GLY A 174 9.77 -6.50 4.14
CA GLY A 174 10.10 -5.08 4.33
C GLY A 174 8.99 -4.27 4.99
N LYS A 175 8.22 -4.91 5.90
CA LYS A 175 7.05 -4.33 6.54
C LYS A 175 7.00 -4.64 8.03
N ASN A 176 6.75 -3.60 8.84
CA ASN A 176 6.49 -3.73 10.28
C ASN A 176 5.02 -3.33 10.60
N PRO A 177 4.03 -4.24 10.41
CA PRO A 177 2.62 -3.91 10.65
C PRO A 177 2.30 -3.57 12.10
N TRP A 178 3.11 -3.99 13.05
CA TRP A 178 2.95 -3.59 14.46
C TRP A 178 2.95 -2.07 14.64
N GLN A 179 3.79 -1.35 13.88
CA GLN A 179 3.88 0.11 13.93
C GLN A 179 3.06 0.79 12.82
N SER A 180 3.15 0.28 11.59
CA SER A 180 2.63 0.96 10.41
C SER A 180 1.28 0.43 9.92
N ASN A 181 0.75 -0.62 10.57
CA ASN A 181 -0.46 -1.33 10.13
C ASN A 181 -0.27 -1.95 8.71
N GLY A 182 -1.19 -1.77 7.78
CA GLY A 182 -1.16 -2.29 6.41
C GLY A 182 -2.32 -3.21 6.11
N PHE A 183 -2.94 -3.77 7.16
CA PHE A 183 -4.18 -4.54 7.10
C PHE A 183 -5.03 -4.27 8.36
N PRO A 184 -6.34 -4.53 8.32
CA PRO A 184 -7.23 -4.31 9.46
C PRO A 184 -6.78 -5.07 10.69
N ARG A 185 -6.88 -4.45 11.87
CA ARG A 185 -6.59 -5.08 13.17
C ARG A 185 -5.15 -5.63 13.32
N ALA A 186 -4.17 -5.03 12.64
CA ALA A 186 -2.84 -5.59 12.47
C ALA A 186 -2.23 -6.17 13.76
N ARG A 187 -2.20 -5.40 14.86
CA ARG A 187 -1.61 -5.89 16.13
C ARG A 187 -2.39 -7.06 16.76
N VAL A 188 -3.70 -7.12 16.54
CA VAL A 188 -4.52 -8.23 17.02
C VAL A 188 -4.23 -9.48 16.20
N VAL A 189 -4.23 -9.34 14.88
CA VAL A 189 -3.97 -10.44 13.96
C VAL A 189 -2.56 -11.02 14.14
N LEU A 190 -1.53 -10.17 14.25
CA LEU A 190 -0.16 -10.61 14.53
C LEU A 190 -0.06 -11.42 15.82
N ARG A 191 -0.74 -10.99 16.89
CA ARG A 191 -0.78 -11.76 18.15
C ARG A 191 -1.56 -13.09 18.00
N GLN A 192 -2.57 -13.14 17.15
CA GLN A 192 -3.31 -14.36 16.87
C GLN A 192 -2.46 -15.35 16.08
N LEU A 193 -1.74 -14.86 15.05
CA LEU A 193 -0.75 -15.67 14.30
C LEU A 193 0.29 -16.28 15.25
N ALA A 194 0.94 -15.45 16.05
CA ALA A 194 1.99 -15.91 16.99
C ALA A 194 1.51 -16.89 18.06
N LYS A 195 0.22 -16.96 18.37
CA LYS A 195 -0.34 -17.84 19.40
C LYS A 195 -0.87 -19.16 18.86
N ASP A 196 -1.14 -19.23 17.58
CA ASP A 196 -1.73 -20.39 16.93
C ASP A 196 -0.61 -21.28 16.35
N PRO A 197 -0.34 -22.46 16.93
CA PRO A 197 0.75 -23.32 16.47
C PRO A 197 0.55 -23.91 15.07
N LYS A 198 -0.69 -23.82 14.54
CA LYS A 198 -1.01 -24.27 13.18
C LYS A 198 -0.73 -23.20 12.13
N ARG A 199 -0.44 -21.98 12.56
CA ARG A 199 -0.19 -20.86 11.66
C ARG A 199 1.28 -20.45 11.72
N LYS A 200 1.77 -19.87 10.63
CA LYS A 200 3.14 -19.41 10.52
C LYS A 200 3.21 -17.91 10.19
N LEU A 201 4.09 -17.21 10.89
CA LEU A 201 4.45 -15.83 10.58
C LEU A 201 5.92 -15.79 10.17
N ILE A 202 6.16 -15.50 8.90
CA ILE A 202 7.51 -15.35 8.31
C ILE A 202 7.74 -13.87 8.03
N VAL A 203 8.87 -13.34 8.48
CA VAL A 203 9.24 -11.94 8.27
C VAL A 203 10.62 -11.86 7.61
N ILE A 204 10.67 -11.14 6.48
CA ILE A 204 11.90 -10.74 5.81
C ILE A 204 12.15 -9.27 6.11
N ASP A 205 13.14 -8.97 6.94
CA ASP A 205 13.47 -7.60 7.37
C ASP A 205 14.93 -7.56 7.86
N PRO A 206 15.75 -6.58 7.48
CA PRO A 206 17.12 -6.44 7.99
C PRO A 206 17.18 -6.14 9.49
N ARG A 207 16.08 -5.67 10.09
CA ARG A 207 15.99 -5.28 11.51
C ARG A 207 15.16 -6.27 12.30
N VAL A 208 15.51 -6.43 13.56
CA VAL A 208 14.62 -7.03 14.57
C VAL A 208 13.59 -5.95 14.95
N THR A 209 12.38 -6.09 14.42
CA THR A 209 11.25 -5.19 14.66
C THR A 209 10.27 -5.83 15.64
N GLU A 210 9.30 -5.05 16.15
CA GLU A 210 8.26 -5.58 17.03
C GLU A 210 7.38 -6.64 16.33
N THR A 211 7.34 -6.64 15.00
CA THR A 211 6.69 -7.70 14.23
C THR A 211 7.56 -8.95 14.20
N VAL A 212 8.88 -8.80 14.05
CA VAL A 212 9.84 -9.90 14.08
C VAL A 212 9.82 -10.62 15.44
N GLU A 213 9.63 -9.90 16.54
CA GLU A 213 9.52 -10.50 17.89
C GLU A 213 8.34 -11.48 18.03
N LEU A 214 7.38 -11.42 17.11
CA LEU A 214 6.22 -12.32 17.05
C LEU A 214 6.36 -13.40 15.97
N ALA A 215 7.40 -13.33 15.12
CA ALA A 215 7.56 -14.22 13.99
C ALA A 215 8.05 -15.61 14.39
N ASP A 216 7.59 -16.64 13.69
CA ASP A 216 8.14 -17.99 13.76
C ASP A 216 9.51 -18.04 13.07
N ILE A 217 9.64 -17.34 11.93
CA ILE A 217 10.89 -17.29 11.15
C ILE A 217 11.21 -15.84 10.79
N HIS A 218 12.43 -15.45 11.07
CA HIS A 218 13.01 -14.17 10.67
C HIS A 218 14.16 -14.37 9.70
N LEU A 219 13.97 -14.00 8.45
CA LEU A 219 15.03 -13.93 7.46
C LEU A 219 15.66 -12.54 7.50
N ARG A 220 16.77 -12.42 8.20
CA ARG A 220 17.49 -11.16 8.37
C ARG A 220 18.35 -10.85 7.15
N VAL A 221 17.68 -10.48 6.05
CA VAL A 221 18.31 -10.17 4.78
C VAL A 221 19.30 -9.00 4.91
N GLN A 222 20.41 -9.04 4.21
CA GLN A 222 21.30 -7.89 4.07
C GLN A 222 20.60 -6.77 3.28
N PRO A 223 20.65 -5.50 3.75
CA PRO A 223 19.97 -4.39 3.09
C PRO A 223 20.27 -4.32 1.60
N GLY A 224 19.21 -4.20 0.78
CA GLY A 224 19.29 -4.11 -0.67
C GLY A 224 19.51 -5.44 -1.41
N ARG A 225 19.47 -6.57 -0.72
CA ARG A 225 19.63 -7.90 -1.33
C ARG A 225 18.35 -8.73 -1.34
N ASP A 226 17.23 -8.09 -1.18
CA ASP A 226 15.90 -8.71 -1.14
C ASP A 226 15.60 -9.49 -2.42
N ALA A 227 15.93 -8.93 -3.60
CA ALA A 227 15.70 -9.58 -4.89
C ALA A 227 16.37 -10.95 -5.00
N TRP A 228 17.60 -11.10 -4.49
CA TRP A 228 18.33 -12.36 -4.50
C TRP A 228 17.73 -13.37 -3.51
N LEU A 229 17.35 -12.92 -2.30
CA LEU A 229 16.68 -13.80 -1.34
C LEU A 229 15.36 -14.33 -1.89
N LEU A 230 14.53 -13.44 -2.42
CA LEU A 230 13.25 -13.82 -3.01
C LEU A 230 13.42 -14.75 -4.22
N ALA A 231 14.41 -14.48 -5.08
CA ALA A 231 14.78 -15.38 -6.18
C ALA A 231 15.27 -16.74 -5.68
N ALA A 232 16.06 -16.79 -4.61
CA ALA A 232 16.50 -18.06 -4.01
C ALA A 232 15.30 -18.87 -3.47
N ILE A 233 14.34 -18.24 -2.79
CA ILE A 233 13.13 -18.93 -2.32
C ILE A 233 12.31 -19.45 -3.51
N LEU A 234 12.12 -18.64 -4.56
CA LEU A 234 11.40 -19.04 -5.78
C LEU A 234 12.11 -20.16 -6.53
N GLY A 235 13.44 -20.07 -6.70
CA GLY A 235 14.23 -21.13 -7.28
C GLY A 235 14.13 -22.44 -6.49
N GLN A 236 14.17 -22.37 -5.15
CA GLN A 236 14.02 -23.52 -4.29
C GLN A 236 12.63 -24.16 -4.41
N LEU A 237 11.56 -23.33 -4.49
CA LEU A 237 10.20 -23.83 -4.72
C LEU A 237 10.11 -24.65 -6.02
N VAL A 238 10.68 -24.13 -7.10
CA VAL A 238 10.68 -24.80 -8.42
C VAL A 238 11.57 -26.04 -8.42
N GLN A 239 12.82 -25.93 -7.96
CA GLN A 239 13.77 -27.03 -7.98
C GLN A 239 13.39 -28.21 -7.07
N SER A 240 12.56 -27.96 -6.05
CA SER A 240 12.03 -29.00 -5.15
C SER A 240 10.62 -29.42 -5.48
N ASP A 241 10.05 -28.99 -6.60
CA ASP A 241 8.70 -29.30 -7.05
C ASP A 241 7.60 -28.95 -6.00
N LEU A 242 7.76 -27.77 -5.38
CA LEU A 242 6.87 -27.23 -4.33
C LEU A 242 5.90 -26.18 -4.87
N ILE A 243 5.52 -26.29 -6.15
CA ILE A 243 4.59 -25.39 -6.85
C ILE A 243 3.29 -26.09 -7.19
N ASP A 244 2.21 -25.33 -7.37
CA ASP A 244 0.88 -25.85 -7.69
C ASP A 244 0.69 -25.90 -9.21
N HIS A 245 1.14 -26.97 -9.84
CA HIS A 245 1.07 -27.17 -11.29
C HIS A 245 -0.37 -27.16 -11.82
N ASP A 246 -1.31 -27.75 -11.09
CA ASP A 246 -2.72 -27.84 -11.52
C ASP A 246 -3.38 -26.47 -11.51
N TRP A 247 -3.12 -25.68 -10.45
CA TRP A 247 -3.62 -24.31 -10.37
C TRP A 247 -3.01 -23.43 -11.47
N LEU A 248 -1.69 -23.55 -11.72
CA LEU A 248 -0.99 -22.79 -12.73
C LEU A 248 -1.52 -23.11 -14.15
N ALA A 249 -1.68 -24.38 -14.46
CA ALA A 249 -2.23 -24.80 -15.75
C ALA A 249 -3.67 -24.32 -15.98
N ALA A 250 -4.47 -24.23 -14.91
CA ALA A 250 -5.87 -23.78 -15.00
C ALA A 250 -6.03 -22.25 -15.02
N HIS A 251 -5.13 -21.50 -14.39
CA HIS A 251 -5.36 -20.09 -14.06
C HIS A 251 -4.25 -19.11 -14.49
N ALA A 252 -3.08 -19.59 -14.91
CA ALA A 252 -1.96 -18.74 -15.26
C ALA A 252 -1.53 -18.90 -16.72
N GLN A 253 -1.02 -17.85 -17.32
CA GLN A 253 -0.44 -17.86 -18.67
C GLN A 253 1.05 -17.49 -18.61
N GLY A 254 1.90 -18.21 -19.36
CA GLY A 254 3.34 -17.97 -19.44
C GLY A 254 4.11 -18.43 -18.20
N HIS A 255 3.50 -19.26 -17.36
CA HIS A 255 4.13 -19.81 -16.16
C HIS A 255 5.26 -20.78 -16.50
N GLU A 256 5.22 -21.46 -17.66
CA GLU A 256 6.22 -22.39 -18.09
C GLU A 256 7.61 -21.70 -18.27
N ALA A 257 7.63 -20.55 -18.95
CA ALA A 257 8.86 -19.79 -19.13
C ALA A 257 9.41 -19.23 -17.79
N VAL A 258 8.53 -18.91 -16.85
CA VAL A 258 8.93 -18.46 -15.51
C VAL A 258 9.52 -19.63 -14.72
N ILE A 259 8.91 -20.82 -14.78
CA ILE A 259 9.40 -22.04 -14.12
C ILE A 259 10.78 -22.41 -14.70
N GLU A 260 10.95 -22.39 -16.03
CA GLU A 260 12.22 -22.66 -16.68
C GLU A 260 13.31 -21.69 -16.20
N ALA A 261 13.03 -20.39 -16.17
CA ALA A 261 13.98 -19.40 -15.70
C ALA A 261 14.33 -19.56 -14.20
N LEU A 262 13.37 -19.91 -13.36
CA LEU A 262 13.58 -20.13 -11.93
C LEU A 262 14.33 -21.45 -11.63
N ALA A 263 14.21 -22.44 -12.49
CA ALA A 263 14.96 -23.70 -12.36
C ALA A 263 16.47 -23.49 -12.47
N GLU A 264 16.91 -22.47 -13.20
CA GLU A 264 18.33 -22.13 -13.41
C GLU A 264 18.91 -21.25 -12.29
N ILE A 265 18.12 -20.82 -11.30
CA ILE A 265 18.59 -19.96 -10.21
C ILE A 265 19.65 -20.69 -9.37
N PRO A 266 20.85 -20.09 -9.15
CA PRO A 266 21.87 -20.67 -8.26
C PRO A 266 21.50 -20.38 -6.79
N VAL A 267 20.53 -21.17 -6.26
CA VAL A 267 19.86 -20.92 -4.97
C VAL A 267 20.85 -20.70 -3.84
N ALA A 268 21.84 -21.57 -3.70
CA ALA A 268 22.84 -21.49 -2.62
C ALA A 268 23.70 -20.21 -2.72
N GLU A 269 24.05 -19.80 -3.93
CA GLU A 269 24.83 -18.57 -4.15
C GLU A 269 24.01 -17.34 -3.81
N TYR A 270 22.74 -17.29 -4.26
CA TYR A 270 21.84 -16.17 -4.00
C TYR A 270 21.47 -16.06 -2.51
N ALA A 271 21.24 -17.19 -1.84
CA ALA A 271 21.02 -17.23 -0.39
C ALA A 271 22.25 -16.68 0.37
N ALA A 272 23.44 -17.15 0.03
CA ALA A 272 24.69 -16.69 0.63
C ALA A 272 24.93 -15.18 0.38
N PHE A 273 24.66 -14.72 -0.86
CA PHE A 273 24.75 -13.30 -1.19
C PHE A 273 23.77 -12.45 -0.41
N ALA A 274 22.56 -12.95 -0.15
CA ALA A 274 21.57 -12.28 0.68
C ALA A 274 21.90 -12.34 2.18
N GLY A 275 22.89 -13.12 2.57
CA GLY A 275 23.31 -13.30 3.96
C GLY A 275 22.43 -14.29 4.73
N ILE A 276 21.75 -15.19 4.04
CA ILE A 276 20.82 -16.18 4.62
C ILE A 276 21.38 -17.59 4.44
N ALA A 277 21.31 -18.39 5.51
CA ALA A 277 21.72 -19.79 5.43
C ALA A 277 20.76 -20.60 4.55
N MET A 278 21.31 -21.50 3.73
CA MET A 278 20.51 -22.32 2.81
C MET A 278 19.40 -23.08 3.51
N ALA A 279 19.64 -23.60 4.70
CA ALA A 279 18.64 -24.30 5.50
C ALA A 279 17.37 -23.47 5.78
N HIS A 280 17.51 -22.15 5.96
CA HIS A 280 16.36 -21.27 6.13
C HIS A 280 15.61 -21.04 4.82
N VAL A 281 16.29 -21.03 3.68
CA VAL A 281 15.63 -20.93 2.37
C VAL A 281 14.82 -22.21 2.11
N GLU A 282 15.41 -23.37 2.38
CA GLU A 282 14.73 -24.67 2.28
C GLU A 282 13.52 -24.76 3.22
N GLU A 283 13.69 -24.35 4.49
CA GLU A 283 12.60 -24.32 5.47
C GLU A 283 11.43 -23.45 5.01
N VAL A 284 11.72 -22.21 4.56
CA VAL A 284 10.69 -21.29 4.08
C VAL A 284 10.03 -21.82 2.83
N ALA A 285 10.77 -22.31 1.84
CA ALA A 285 10.20 -22.90 0.63
C ALA A 285 9.27 -24.08 0.94
N ASN A 286 9.67 -24.99 1.85
CA ASN A 286 8.81 -26.09 2.28
C ASN A 286 7.51 -25.61 2.93
N ILE A 287 7.57 -24.57 3.78
CA ILE A 287 6.37 -23.99 4.40
C ILE A 287 5.47 -23.38 3.33
N LEU A 288 6.03 -22.56 2.42
CA LEU A 288 5.25 -21.88 1.39
C LEU A 288 4.61 -22.85 0.39
N GLY A 289 5.32 -23.92 0.01
CA GLY A 289 4.81 -24.94 -0.91
C GLY A 289 3.80 -25.90 -0.29
N SER A 290 3.80 -26.06 1.03
CA SER A 290 2.87 -26.98 1.72
C SER A 290 1.68 -26.28 2.38
N THR A 291 1.69 -24.95 2.47
CA THR A 291 0.61 -24.21 3.14
C THR A 291 -0.70 -24.22 2.33
N SER A 292 -1.81 -24.39 3.01
CA SER A 292 -3.13 -24.34 2.37
C SER A 292 -3.55 -22.92 1.99
N SER A 293 -3.03 -21.92 2.68
CA SER A 293 -3.29 -20.51 2.39
C SER A 293 -2.13 -19.60 2.79
N LEU A 294 -1.64 -18.83 1.82
CA LEU A 294 -0.55 -17.87 1.97
C LEU A 294 -1.04 -16.43 1.73
N SER A 295 -0.85 -15.58 2.71
CA SER A 295 -1.01 -14.14 2.56
C SER A 295 0.34 -13.44 2.53
N VAL A 296 0.58 -12.61 1.53
CA VAL A 296 1.83 -11.85 1.34
C VAL A 296 1.56 -10.36 1.48
N LEU A 297 2.46 -9.65 2.15
CA LEU A 297 2.48 -8.19 2.21
C LEU A 297 3.90 -7.68 2.04
N GLU A 298 4.14 -6.95 0.97
CA GLU A 298 5.32 -6.13 0.77
C GLU A 298 5.04 -4.66 1.09
N ASP A 299 6.06 -3.88 1.45
CA ASP A 299 5.92 -2.44 1.63
C ASP A 299 7.27 -1.73 1.47
N LEU A 300 7.32 -0.46 1.86
CA LEU A 300 8.40 0.49 1.64
C LEU A 300 9.81 -0.06 1.87
N GLY A 301 9.98 -1.03 2.75
CA GLY A 301 11.28 -1.65 2.99
C GLY A 301 11.93 -2.25 1.75
N ILE A 302 11.13 -2.82 0.84
CA ILE A 302 11.63 -3.38 -0.43
C ILE A 302 11.23 -2.55 -1.65
N GLU A 303 10.18 -1.76 -1.56
CA GLU A 303 9.72 -0.89 -2.64
C GLU A 303 10.66 0.31 -2.86
N MET A 304 11.37 0.73 -1.80
CA MET A 304 12.40 1.77 -1.85
C MET A 304 13.84 1.21 -1.93
N ALA A 305 13.98 -0.10 -1.96
CA ALA A 305 15.26 -0.78 -2.08
C ALA A 305 15.71 -0.88 -3.56
N PRO A 306 16.99 -1.19 -3.83
CA PRO A 306 17.44 -1.59 -5.16
C PRO A 306 16.59 -2.73 -5.72
N ASN A 307 16.34 -2.71 -7.03
CA ASN A 307 15.52 -3.71 -7.73
C ASN A 307 14.06 -3.79 -7.27
N SER A 308 13.49 -2.68 -6.82
CA SER A 308 12.12 -2.64 -6.25
C SER A 308 11.06 -3.30 -7.14
N THR A 309 11.09 -3.08 -8.47
CA THR A 309 10.17 -3.72 -9.41
C THR A 309 10.33 -5.25 -9.43
N VAL A 310 11.58 -5.74 -9.38
CA VAL A 310 11.87 -7.19 -9.32
C VAL A 310 11.43 -7.77 -7.96
N ASN A 311 11.63 -7.02 -6.87
CA ASN A 311 11.14 -7.44 -5.55
C ASN A 311 9.62 -7.68 -5.57
N SER A 312 8.86 -6.72 -6.09
CA SER A 312 7.40 -6.85 -6.22
C SER A 312 7.00 -7.99 -7.16
N TYR A 313 7.73 -8.17 -8.27
CA TYR A 313 7.52 -9.30 -9.17
C TYR A 313 7.70 -10.64 -8.46
N HIS A 314 8.78 -10.78 -7.69
CA HIS A 314 9.03 -11.98 -6.91
C HIS A 314 7.97 -12.21 -5.82
N CYS A 315 7.52 -11.17 -5.13
CA CYS A 315 6.44 -11.30 -4.14
C CYS A 315 5.14 -11.82 -4.78
N VAL A 316 4.80 -11.36 -5.98
CA VAL A 316 3.64 -11.86 -6.72
C VAL A 316 3.84 -13.33 -7.14
N LEU A 317 5.02 -13.70 -7.61
CA LEU A 317 5.33 -15.08 -7.98
C LEU A 317 5.19 -16.06 -6.81
N LEU A 318 5.56 -15.66 -5.57
CA LEU A 318 5.45 -16.54 -4.40
C LEU A 318 4.04 -17.05 -4.19
N PHE A 319 3.02 -16.20 -4.27
CA PHE A 319 1.66 -16.66 -4.07
C PHE A 319 1.01 -17.25 -5.33
N LEU A 320 1.45 -16.85 -6.54
CA LEU A 320 0.95 -17.46 -7.78
C LEU A 320 1.48 -18.87 -7.98
N LEU A 321 2.79 -19.08 -7.84
CA LEU A 321 3.39 -20.42 -8.02
C LEU A 321 2.87 -21.44 -7.00
N THR A 322 2.45 -21.01 -5.84
CA THR A 322 1.88 -21.87 -4.80
C THR A 322 0.34 -21.92 -4.79
N GLY A 323 -0.33 -21.44 -5.87
CA GLY A 323 -1.78 -21.48 -6.00
C GLY A 323 -2.55 -20.66 -4.94
N ASN A 324 -1.92 -19.62 -4.38
CA ASN A 324 -2.46 -18.84 -3.25
C ASN A 324 -3.06 -17.49 -3.68
N PHE A 325 -3.88 -17.53 -4.74
CA PHE A 325 -4.59 -16.36 -5.23
C PHE A 325 -6.09 -16.63 -5.35
N ALA A 326 -6.91 -15.61 -5.03
CA ALA A 326 -8.37 -15.62 -5.14
C ALA A 326 -9.09 -16.75 -4.34
N LYS A 327 -8.53 -17.12 -3.19
CA LYS A 327 -9.16 -18.06 -2.24
C LYS A 327 -9.12 -17.53 -0.80
N ALA A 328 -9.95 -18.09 0.07
CA ALA A 328 -10.00 -17.69 1.49
C ALA A 328 -8.64 -17.88 2.18
N GLY A 329 -8.25 -16.95 3.01
CA GLY A 329 -6.97 -16.96 3.73
C GLY A 329 -5.73 -16.66 2.86
N ALA A 330 -5.91 -16.42 1.57
CA ALA A 330 -4.83 -16.13 0.65
C ALA A 330 -4.87 -14.67 0.15
N VAL A 331 -4.17 -14.39 -0.93
CA VAL A 331 -4.15 -13.08 -1.59
C VAL A 331 -5.39 -12.92 -2.47
N ASN A 332 -6.03 -11.76 -2.38
CA ASN A 332 -7.26 -11.45 -3.08
C ASN A 332 -7.23 -10.03 -3.67
N LEU A 333 -7.97 -9.81 -4.76
CA LEU A 333 -8.25 -8.46 -5.24
C LEU A 333 -9.39 -7.85 -4.42
N PRO A 334 -9.25 -6.61 -3.93
CA PRO A 334 -10.32 -5.97 -3.17
C PRO A 334 -11.52 -5.64 -4.05
N ALA A 335 -12.72 -5.87 -3.54
CA ALA A 335 -13.92 -5.34 -4.16
C ALA A 335 -13.94 -3.82 -4.02
N GLN A 336 -14.15 -3.12 -5.13
CA GLN A 336 -14.30 -1.66 -5.14
C GLN A 336 -15.78 -1.29 -5.12
N LEU A 337 -16.20 -0.57 -4.08
CA LEU A 337 -17.56 -0.06 -3.99
C LEU A 337 -17.83 1.06 -5.00
N VAL A 338 -16.82 1.88 -5.26
CA VAL A 338 -16.84 2.97 -6.24
C VAL A 338 -15.48 2.99 -6.93
N THR A 339 -15.46 2.97 -8.24
CA THR A 339 -14.24 3.15 -9.03
C THR A 339 -13.83 4.63 -8.97
N ILE A 340 -13.04 4.98 -7.96
CA ILE A 340 -12.48 6.34 -7.82
C ILE A 340 -11.41 6.59 -8.88
N PHE A 341 -10.73 5.53 -9.31
CA PHE A 341 -9.77 5.53 -10.40
C PHE A 341 -10.31 4.59 -11.47
N SER A 342 -10.88 5.14 -12.55
CA SER A 342 -11.05 4.35 -13.77
C SER A 342 -9.65 4.03 -14.27
N PRO A 343 -9.27 2.78 -14.41
CA PRO A 343 -8.06 2.45 -15.15
C PRO A 343 -8.28 2.91 -16.59
N ASP A 344 -7.76 4.08 -16.92
CA ASP A 344 -7.69 4.49 -18.32
C ASP A 344 -6.73 3.55 -19.05
N LYS A 345 -7.02 3.28 -20.33
CA LYS A 345 -6.14 2.45 -21.18
C LYS A 345 -4.70 2.88 -21.04
N ILE A 346 -3.80 1.95 -20.69
CA ILE A 346 -2.37 2.20 -20.85
C ILE A 346 -2.06 2.15 -22.35
N SER A 347 -1.82 3.26 -22.98
CA SER A 347 -1.05 3.32 -24.21
C SER A 347 0.34 3.84 -23.84
N GLU A 348 1.36 3.11 -24.18
CA GLU A 348 2.72 3.61 -24.12
C GLU A 348 2.85 4.76 -25.11
N THR A 349 3.08 5.97 -24.62
CA THR A 349 3.49 7.08 -25.45
C THR A 349 5.01 7.17 -25.34
N ARG A 350 5.68 7.07 -26.47
CA ARG A 350 7.13 7.25 -26.55
C ARG A 350 7.44 8.61 -27.16
N ASP A 351 8.50 9.25 -26.68
CA ASP A 351 9.03 10.46 -27.33
C ASP A 351 9.75 10.11 -28.64
N GLU A 352 10.19 11.14 -29.37
CA GLU A 352 10.93 10.98 -30.62
C GLU A 352 12.25 10.20 -30.48
N ARG A 353 12.72 9.99 -29.24
CA ARG A 353 13.92 9.20 -28.90
C ARG A 353 13.60 7.79 -28.44
N GLY A 354 12.32 7.41 -28.45
CA GLY A 354 11.86 6.09 -28.02
C GLY A 354 11.74 5.91 -26.50
N HIS A 355 11.92 6.97 -25.71
CA HIS A 355 11.73 6.91 -24.27
C HIS A 355 10.24 6.92 -23.92
N GLU A 356 9.84 6.10 -22.98
CA GLU A 356 8.46 6.07 -22.47
C GLU A 356 8.14 7.41 -21.76
N THR A 357 7.17 8.16 -22.32
CA THR A 357 6.79 9.49 -21.82
C THR A 357 5.50 9.50 -21.04
N GLY A 358 4.77 8.40 -20.99
CA GLY A 358 3.54 8.28 -20.24
C GLY A 358 2.81 6.97 -20.49
N TYR A 359 1.94 6.64 -19.54
CA TYR A 359 1.06 5.48 -19.62
C TYR A 359 -0.38 5.98 -19.68
N LYS A 360 -1.11 5.62 -20.74
CA LYS A 360 -2.58 5.60 -20.71
C LYS A 360 -3.01 4.21 -20.31
N THR A 361 -3.70 4.08 -19.18
CA THR A 361 -4.31 2.80 -18.80
C THR A 361 -5.59 2.56 -19.58
N THR A 362 -5.72 1.41 -20.24
CA THR A 362 -7.01 0.89 -20.69
C THR A 362 -7.60 0.03 -19.58
N PRO A 363 -8.92 0.06 -19.33
CA PRO A 363 -9.54 -0.92 -18.45
C PRO A 363 -9.20 -2.32 -18.96
N VAL A 364 -8.44 -3.06 -18.15
CA VAL A 364 -8.35 -4.51 -18.34
C VAL A 364 -9.72 -5.02 -17.94
N THR A 365 -10.53 -5.43 -18.90
CA THR A 365 -11.76 -6.16 -18.57
C THR A 365 -11.35 -7.41 -17.80
N GLN A 366 -12.03 -7.69 -16.68
CA GLN A 366 -11.76 -8.85 -15.80
C GLN A 366 -11.66 -10.19 -16.53
N SER A 367 -12.14 -10.27 -17.77
CA SER A 367 -12.08 -11.44 -18.65
C SER A 367 -10.69 -11.79 -19.20
N ARG A 368 -9.64 -11.02 -18.91
CA ARG A 368 -8.26 -11.31 -19.35
C ARG A 368 -7.31 -11.71 -18.24
N ILE A 369 -7.78 -11.78 -16.99
CA ILE A 369 -6.93 -12.06 -15.84
C ILE A 369 -7.00 -13.54 -15.44
N ILE A 370 -8.09 -14.20 -15.77
CA ILE A 370 -8.28 -15.64 -15.49
C ILE A 370 -9.10 -16.19 -16.66
N SER A 371 -8.50 -16.83 -17.57
CA SER A 371 -9.14 -17.73 -18.54
C SER A 371 -8.31 -18.99 -18.68
#